data_5e13acf3802e8c842ac23a4b01c6a878
#
_entry.id   5e13acf3802e8c842ac23a4b01c6a878
#
_cell.length_a   1.000
_cell.length_b   1.000
_cell.length_c   1.000
_cell.angle_alpha   90.00
_cell.angle_beta   90.00
_cell.angle_gamma   90.00
#
_symmetry.space_group_name_H-M   'P 1'
#
loop_
_entity.id
_entity.type
_entity.pdbx_description
1 polymer ?
#
loop_
_entity_poly.entity_id
_entity_poly.type
_entity_poly.pdbx_seq_one_letter_code
_entity_poly.pdbx_strand_id
1 'polypeptide(L)'
;MGGNSQPKLCIVEVGYVFNMRLAASLALIALLSSGCAGGRHRGHRLASPGPAAVPTSAAAPVTVRPTVQIAGIVAPYQNVSISSSLSEPTDSVSVIEGDIVRSGQVLAVLDTTDLRASLEAAQRSAASGDARVSQTQYQAQLNIGQGSDQVRNAKATLLQAQQTLKLDQLNLQRYQTLLDSGYVSQQQVDQQRTTVHNDQQQVLSAQASLQSAVLNSNVNGNYQQGLQAANVASAQADAASAHAQADQIQAQIDKALITSPVGGVVVNRNLNPGEYPGSRTIFTVQQLNPVYAELNASSEDVFRIRRGAAVSVAVAGVNTSSYEGRINAVLGQVQPGSTNFTVEAILANPGYRLKSGMAVTGTIDLPVVTGIGVPATAFLDDSHDSIMVVNADGTAKVAKIQERGSDGKTSVVTGIAQGTKVISNGQLGITAGQQIGGKSSAPQSPAP
;
A
#
# COMPACT_ATOMS: atom_id res chain seq x y z
N MET A 1 36.08 -28.22 38.23
CA MET A 1 36.06 -27.17 39.23
C MET A 1 35.40 -25.97 38.52
N GLY A 2 34.14 -25.69 38.54
CA GLY A 2 33.19 -25.59 39.64
C GLY A 2 32.92 -24.10 39.83
N GLY A 3 31.78 -23.61 39.33
CA GLY A 3 31.43 -22.23 39.52
C GLY A 3 30.12 -21.89 38.80
N ASN A 4 29.04 -22.45 39.32
CA ASN A 4 27.65 -22.18 38.93
C ASN A 4 27.18 -20.90 39.65
N SER A 5 26.71 -19.88 38.95
CA SER A 5 26.06 -18.73 39.55
C SER A 5 24.85 -18.33 38.73
N GLN A 6 23.69 -18.75 39.17
CA GLN A 6 22.37 -18.25 38.74
C GLN A 6 22.10 -16.85 39.30
N PRO A 7 21.48 -15.93 38.60
CA PRO A 7 20.88 -14.73 39.19
C PRO A 7 19.48 -15.00 39.68
N LYS A 8 19.23 -14.53 40.90
CA LYS A 8 17.97 -14.55 41.65
C LYS A 8 16.86 -13.73 40.95
N LEU A 9 15.71 -14.36 40.81
CA LEU A 9 14.44 -13.72 40.48
C LEU A 9 13.99 -12.85 41.67
N CYS A 10 13.84 -11.55 41.50
CA CYS A 10 13.08 -10.68 42.41
C CYS A 10 11.62 -10.66 41.95
N ILE A 11 10.77 -11.33 42.71
CA ILE A 11 9.32 -11.23 42.63
C ILE A 11 8.93 -9.99 43.44
N VAL A 12 8.34 -9.00 42.79
CA VAL A 12 7.68 -7.87 43.47
C VAL A 12 6.17 -8.20 43.54
N GLU A 13 5.75 -8.56 44.73
CA GLU A 13 4.31 -8.62 45.10
C GLU A 13 3.74 -7.21 45.11
N VAL A 14 2.74 -6.95 44.25
CA VAL A 14 1.88 -5.76 44.35
C VAL A 14 0.60 -6.19 45.06
N GLY A 15 0.52 -5.80 46.33
CA GLY A 15 -0.63 -6.02 47.20
C GLY A 15 -1.87 -5.25 46.75
N TYR A 16 -2.95 -5.99 46.56
CA TYR A 16 -4.29 -5.45 46.37
C TYR A 16 -4.83 -4.95 47.73
N VAL A 17 -5.02 -3.64 47.88
CA VAL A 17 -5.74 -3.08 49.00
C VAL A 17 -7.23 -2.96 48.62
N PHE A 18 -8.00 -3.91 49.11
CA PHE A 18 -9.46 -3.91 49.07
C PHE A 18 -9.97 -3.09 50.23
N ASN A 19 -10.48 -1.89 50.01
CA ASN A 19 -11.15 -1.10 51.05
C ASN A 19 -12.66 -1.29 50.96
N MET A 20 -13.13 -2.14 51.85
CA MET A 20 -14.51 -2.38 52.20
C MET A 20 -14.98 -1.27 53.17
N ARG A 21 -15.92 -0.43 52.80
CA ARG A 21 -16.71 0.37 53.71
C ARG A 21 -18.18 -0.02 53.64
N LEU A 22 -18.54 -0.89 54.57
CA LEU A 22 -19.88 -1.23 54.99
C LEU A 22 -20.13 -0.48 56.32
N ALA A 23 -21.12 0.40 56.37
CA ALA A 23 -21.80 0.83 57.58
C ALA A 23 -23.06 1.58 57.14
N ALA A 24 -24.22 1.00 57.21
CA ALA A 24 -25.11 0.96 58.38
C ALA A 24 -25.86 2.30 58.54
N SER A 25 -27.16 2.28 58.24
CA SER A 25 -28.18 3.05 58.94
C SER A 25 -29.52 2.38 58.79
N LEU A 26 -29.82 1.50 59.74
CA LEU A 26 -31.15 1.04 60.15
C LEU A 26 -31.68 2.06 61.18
N ALA A 27 -32.98 2.21 61.18
CA ALA A 27 -33.83 2.74 62.21
C ALA A 27 -34.40 4.14 61.96
N LEU A 28 -35.66 4.19 61.56
CA LEU A 28 -36.68 4.79 62.47
C LEU A 28 -38.08 4.30 62.03
N ILE A 29 -38.64 3.35 62.80
CA ILE A 29 -40.07 3.02 62.87
C ILE A 29 -40.55 3.68 64.14
N ALA A 30 -41.55 4.52 64.06
CA ALA A 30 -42.49 4.80 65.16
C ALA A 30 -43.73 5.53 64.66
N LEU A 31 -44.82 4.84 64.58
CA LEU A 31 -46.09 5.11 65.20
C LEU A 31 -46.68 6.53 65.07
N LEU A 32 -47.80 6.59 64.44
CA LEU A 32 -48.99 7.22 65.01
C LEU A 32 -50.24 6.63 64.32
N SER A 33 -51.00 5.85 65.11
CA SER A 33 -52.38 5.46 64.92
C SER A 33 -53.31 6.55 65.32
N SER A 34 -54.37 6.79 64.56
CA SER A 34 -55.72 7.08 65.02
C SER A 34 -56.48 7.97 64.08
N GLY A 35 -57.63 7.56 63.62
CA GLY A 35 -58.57 8.40 62.94
C GLY A 35 -59.55 7.64 62.02
N CYS A 36 -60.50 6.93 62.62
CA CYS A 36 -61.68 6.46 61.90
C CYS A 36 -62.60 7.63 61.57
N ALA A 37 -62.92 7.84 60.25
CA ALA A 37 -64.17 8.50 59.91
C ALA A 37 -64.66 7.94 58.55
N GLY A 38 -65.87 7.39 58.53
CA GLY A 38 -66.49 6.74 57.40
C GLY A 38 -66.73 7.69 56.23
N GLY A 39 -66.35 7.28 55.04
CA GLY A 39 -66.60 7.96 53.76
C GLY A 39 -66.98 6.91 52.70
N ARG A 40 -68.19 7.04 52.22
CA ARG A 40 -68.86 6.21 51.21
C ARG A 40 -67.96 5.80 50.07
N HIS A 41 -67.83 4.53 49.76
CA HIS A 41 -67.25 3.98 48.53
C HIS A 41 -68.08 4.48 47.33
N ARG A 42 -67.56 5.53 46.64
CA ARG A 42 -67.84 5.76 45.26
C ARG A 42 -66.85 4.90 44.49
N GLY A 43 -67.32 3.85 43.81
CA GLY A 43 -66.51 3.08 42.89
C GLY A 43 -65.90 3.98 41.81
N HIS A 44 -64.61 4.22 41.92
CA HIS A 44 -63.86 4.73 40.77
C HIS A 44 -63.78 3.60 39.75
N ARG A 45 -64.65 3.73 38.71
CA ARG A 45 -64.38 3.02 37.46
C ARG A 45 -62.98 3.50 37.04
N LEU A 46 -62.02 2.58 37.00
CA LEU A 46 -60.77 2.81 36.33
C LEU A 46 -61.14 3.22 34.88
N ALA A 47 -60.96 4.49 34.55
CA ALA A 47 -61.05 4.94 33.18
C ALA A 47 -60.06 4.11 32.37
N SER A 48 -60.57 3.42 31.34
CA SER A 48 -59.70 2.81 30.35
C SER A 48 -58.72 3.87 29.88
N PRO A 49 -57.40 3.57 29.79
CA PRO A 49 -56.44 4.57 29.28
C PRO A 49 -56.92 5.00 27.90
N GLY A 50 -57.13 6.29 27.73
CA GLY A 50 -57.53 6.85 26.43
C GLY A 50 -56.47 6.50 25.34
N PRO A 51 -56.83 6.61 24.08
CA PRO A 51 -55.93 6.22 23.00
C PRO A 51 -54.63 6.99 23.10
N ALA A 52 -53.49 6.26 23.08
CA ALA A 52 -52.16 6.84 23.13
C ALA A 52 -51.91 7.70 21.91
N ALA A 53 -51.65 8.99 22.10
CA ALA A 53 -51.32 9.92 21.00
C ALA A 53 -49.83 9.77 20.67
N VAL A 54 -49.53 9.01 19.65
CA VAL A 54 -48.16 8.79 19.17
C VAL A 54 -47.99 9.24 17.71
N PRO A 55 -46.81 9.77 17.35
CA PRO A 55 -46.57 10.16 15.98
C PRO A 55 -46.52 8.91 15.08
N THR A 56 -47.26 8.95 14.00
CA THR A 56 -47.30 7.90 12.96
C THR A 56 -46.81 8.46 11.65
N SER A 57 -46.05 7.65 10.89
CA SER A 57 -45.63 7.95 9.53
C SER A 57 -46.21 6.89 8.57
N ALA A 58 -46.64 7.31 7.38
CA ALA A 58 -47.06 6.37 6.35
C ALA A 58 -45.82 5.80 5.64
N ALA A 59 -45.73 4.48 5.54
CA ALA A 59 -44.69 3.81 4.79
C ALA A 59 -44.84 4.11 3.29
N ALA A 60 -43.87 4.76 2.68
CA ALA A 60 -43.88 5.22 1.30
C ALA A 60 -42.68 4.65 0.52
N PRO A 61 -42.80 4.54 -0.82
CA PRO A 61 -41.67 4.20 -1.67
C PRO A 61 -40.55 5.24 -1.50
N VAL A 62 -39.33 4.80 -1.22
CA VAL A 62 -38.17 5.66 -1.03
C VAL A 62 -36.95 5.03 -1.66
N THR A 63 -36.02 5.87 -2.07
CA THR A 63 -34.70 5.47 -2.53
C THR A 63 -33.68 6.00 -1.53
N VAL A 64 -32.93 5.12 -0.90
CA VAL A 64 -31.95 5.43 0.12
C VAL A 64 -30.57 5.07 -0.37
N ARG A 65 -29.59 5.89 -0.04
CA ARG A 65 -28.17 5.58 -0.24
C ARG A 65 -27.56 5.25 1.12
N PRO A 66 -27.41 3.97 1.43
CA PRO A 66 -26.81 3.58 2.69
C PRO A 66 -25.34 3.98 2.73
N THR A 67 -24.83 4.26 3.92
CA THR A 67 -23.41 4.50 4.15
C THR A 67 -22.91 3.54 5.24
N VAL A 68 -21.64 3.18 5.17
CA VAL A 68 -20.98 2.42 6.23
C VAL A 68 -19.78 3.20 6.72
N GLN A 69 -19.60 3.25 8.04
CA GLN A 69 -18.46 3.89 8.68
C GLN A 69 -17.46 2.84 9.14
N ILE A 70 -16.23 2.96 8.69
CA ILE A 70 -15.17 1.99 8.95
C ILE A 70 -13.93 2.72 9.44
N ALA A 71 -13.40 2.28 10.56
CA ALA A 71 -12.15 2.80 11.10
C ALA A 71 -10.95 2.19 10.37
N GLY A 72 -9.86 2.96 10.31
CA GLY A 72 -8.63 2.54 9.67
C GLY A 72 -7.47 3.46 9.95
N ILE A 73 -6.44 3.35 9.13
CA ILE A 73 -5.23 4.17 9.20
C ILE A 73 -4.84 4.69 7.82
N VAL A 74 -4.10 5.78 7.81
CA VAL A 74 -3.45 6.28 6.59
C VAL A 74 -2.19 5.47 6.33
N ALA A 75 -2.04 4.96 5.12
CA ALA A 75 -0.84 4.29 4.63
C ALA A 75 -0.23 5.08 3.45
N PRO A 76 1.09 5.02 3.25
CA PRO A 76 1.72 5.66 2.11
C PRO A 76 1.35 4.94 0.81
N TYR A 77 1.26 5.69 -0.29
CA TYR A 77 1.06 5.10 -1.62
C TYR A 77 2.22 4.16 -2.00
N GLN A 78 3.46 4.58 -1.69
CA GLN A 78 4.67 3.77 -1.79
C GLN A 78 5.57 4.04 -0.59
N ASN A 79 6.20 2.98 -0.09
CA ASN A 79 7.22 3.03 0.96
C ASN A 79 8.50 2.44 0.39
N VAL A 80 9.51 3.27 0.13
CA VAL A 80 10.73 2.88 -0.55
C VAL A 80 11.91 2.96 0.41
N SER A 81 12.53 1.81 0.63
CA SER A 81 13.78 1.70 1.39
C SER A 81 14.96 1.80 0.42
N ILE A 82 15.84 2.76 0.64
CA ILE A 82 17.00 3.03 -0.17
C ILE A 82 18.24 2.54 0.58
N SER A 83 19.04 1.72 -0.07
CA SER A 83 20.34 1.22 0.40
C SER A 83 21.43 1.56 -0.60
N SER A 84 22.68 1.59 -0.17
CA SER A 84 23.84 1.73 -1.07
C SER A 84 24.30 0.37 -1.55
N SER A 85 24.77 0.32 -2.79
CA SER A 85 25.53 -0.81 -3.34
C SER A 85 27.04 -0.66 -3.19
N LEU A 86 27.50 0.53 -2.75
CA LEU A 86 28.90 0.86 -2.53
C LEU A 86 29.20 0.93 -1.04
N SER A 87 30.44 0.60 -0.68
CA SER A 87 30.93 0.65 0.69
C SER A 87 31.89 1.81 0.93
N GLU A 88 31.78 2.87 0.14
CA GLU A 88 32.58 4.09 0.29
C GLU A 88 32.04 4.96 1.42
N PRO A 89 32.88 5.76 2.10
CA PRO A 89 32.42 6.68 3.14
C PRO A 89 31.52 7.77 2.53
N THR A 90 30.62 8.27 3.35
CA THR A 90 29.71 9.34 2.91
C THR A 90 30.41 10.70 2.96
N ASP A 91 30.48 11.37 1.82
CA ASP A 91 31.00 12.74 1.72
C ASP A 91 29.99 13.75 2.30
N SER A 92 28.75 13.68 1.83
CA SER A 92 27.71 14.61 2.26
C SER A 92 26.32 13.99 2.24
N VAL A 93 25.44 14.51 3.11
CA VAL A 93 24.02 14.18 3.16
C VAL A 93 23.21 15.45 2.99
N SER A 94 22.39 15.52 1.95
CA SER A 94 21.69 16.75 1.51
C SER A 94 20.29 16.90 2.08
N VAL A 95 19.78 15.90 2.82
CA VAL A 95 18.39 15.86 3.32
C VAL A 95 18.33 15.44 4.78
N ILE A 96 17.28 15.90 5.45
CA ILE A 96 16.93 15.50 6.81
C ILE A 96 15.57 14.78 6.85
N GLU A 97 15.26 14.16 7.97
CA GLU A 97 13.95 13.56 8.19
C GLU A 97 12.85 14.65 8.19
N GLY A 98 11.77 14.39 7.47
CA GLY A 98 10.68 15.33 7.23
C GLY A 98 10.79 16.10 5.93
N ASP A 99 11.93 16.12 5.25
CA ASP A 99 12.10 16.82 3.98
C ASP A 99 11.27 16.20 2.86
N ILE A 100 10.75 17.06 1.99
CA ILE A 100 10.04 16.67 0.79
C ILE A 100 11.05 16.57 -0.36
N VAL A 101 11.14 15.38 -0.96
CA VAL A 101 12.06 15.10 -2.06
C VAL A 101 11.32 14.75 -3.34
N ARG A 102 11.96 15.02 -4.49
CA ARG A 102 11.46 14.64 -5.82
C ARG A 102 12.13 13.35 -6.30
N SER A 103 11.46 12.65 -7.21
CA SER A 103 12.10 11.55 -7.93
C SER A 103 13.37 12.02 -8.64
N GLY A 104 14.48 11.28 -8.50
CA GLY A 104 15.81 11.62 -9.01
C GLY A 104 16.61 12.62 -8.15
N GLN A 105 16.03 13.15 -7.07
CA GLN A 105 16.74 14.08 -6.19
C GLN A 105 17.84 13.36 -5.42
N VAL A 106 19.04 13.97 -5.38
CA VAL A 106 20.19 13.47 -4.62
C VAL A 106 19.91 13.63 -3.13
N LEU A 107 20.06 12.55 -2.39
CA LEU A 107 19.88 12.46 -0.93
C LEU A 107 21.22 12.49 -0.19
N ALA A 108 22.21 11.79 -0.75
CA ALA A 108 23.57 11.72 -0.22
C ALA A 108 24.56 11.48 -1.36
N VAL A 109 25.79 11.85 -1.13
CA VAL A 109 26.93 11.64 -2.01
C VAL A 109 27.97 10.82 -1.24
N LEU A 110 28.45 9.73 -1.83
CA LEU A 110 29.56 8.96 -1.30
C LEU A 110 30.88 9.50 -1.86
N ASP A 111 31.96 9.30 -1.14
CA ASP A 111 33.30 9.65 -1.61
C ASP A 111 33.64 8.83 -2.87
N THR A 112 34.08 9.49 -3.90
CA THR A 112 34.42 8.90 -5.18
C THR A 112 35.91 9.05 -5.52
N THR A 113 36.73 9.50 -4.58
CA THR A 113 38.14 9.82 -4.81
C THR A 113 38.92 8.62 -5.36
N ASP A 114 38.80 7.46 -4.72
CA ASP A 114 39.48 6.23 -5.15
C ASP A 114 38.89 5.67 -6.46
N LEU A 115 37.56 5.77 -6.63
CA LEU A 115 36.91 5.36 -7.86
C LEU A 115 37.30 6.24 -9.06
N ARG A 116 37.48 7.55 -8.85
CA ARG A 116 37.93 8.46 -9.91
C ARG A 116 39.39 8.20 -10.29
N ALA A 117 40.26 7.92 -9.32
CA ALA A 117 41.65 7.51 -9.61
C ALA A 117 41.68 6.18 -10.39
N SER A 118 40.84 5.23 -10.04
CA SER A 118 40.68 3.95 -10.73
C SER A 118 40.12 4.15 -12.16
N LEU A 119 39.15 5.06 -12.34
CA LEU A 119 38.62 5.41 -13.65
C LEU A 119 39.70 6.00 -14.56
N GLU A 120 40.48 6.93 -14.03
CA GLU A 120 41.60 7.54 -14.79
C GLU A 120 42.61 6.50 -15.22
N ALA A 121 42.96 5.55 -14.35
CA ALA A 121 43.85 4.43 -14.68
C ALA A 121 43.25 3.54 -15.80
N ALA A 122 41.97 3.20 -15.70
CA ALA A 122 41.28 2.41 -16.70
C ALA A 122 41.17 3.14 -18.06
N GLN A 123 40.90 4.45 -18.05
CA GLN A 123 40.88 5.28 -19.26
C GLN A 123 42.25 5.36 -19.93
N ARG A 124 43.33 5.47 -19.15
CA ARG A 124 44.69 5.40 -19.71
C ARG A 124 44.97 4.03 -20.32
N SER A 125 44.49 2.94 -19.69
CA SER A 125 44.59 1.58 -20.25
C SER A 125 43.83 1.48 -21.58
N ALA A 126 42.61 2.00 -21.66
CA ALA A 126 41.80 2.05 -22.88
C ALA A 126 42.52 2.84 -23.99
N ALA A 127 43.06 4.02 -23.69
CA ALA A 127 43.81 4.84 -24.64
C ALA A 127 45.08 4.12 -25.14
N SER A 128 45.76 3.37 -24.26
CA SER A 128 46.91 2.52 -24.67
C SER A 128 46.47 1.36 -25.61
N GLY A 129 45.28 0.81 -25.34
CA GLY A 129 44.64 -0.18 -26.21
C GLY A 129 44.35 0.37 -27.63
N ASP A 130 43.78 1.56 -27.70
CA ASP A 130 43.50 2.26 -28.96
C ASP A 130 44.79 2.56 -29.76
N ALA A 131 45.85 2.99 -29.05
CA ALA A 131 47.15 3.20 -29.67
C ALA A 131 47.72 1.88 -30.23
N ARG A 132 47.52 0.72 -29.53
CA ARG A 132 47.92 -0.60 -29.97
C ARG A 132 47.13 -1.06 -31.18
N VAL A 133 45.82 -0.78 -31.23
CA VAL A 133 45.00 -1.02 -32.43
C VAL A 133 45.58 -0.28 -33.62
N SER A 134 45.86 1.03 -33.47
CA SER A 134 46.45 1.84 -34.53
C SER A 134 47.79 1.29 -34.99
N GLN A 135 48.67 0.92 -34.05
CA GLN A 135 49.97 0.32 -34.37
C GLN A 135 49.79 -1.00 -35.15
N THR A 136 48.87 -1.88 -34.73
CA THR A 136 48.61 -3.15 -35.38
C THR A 136 48.00 -2.97 -36.76
N GLN A 137 47.14 -1.95 -36.97
CA GLN A 137 46.60 -1.57 -38.27
C GLN A 137 47.72 -1.16 -39.25
N TYR A 138 48.68 -0.36 -38.80
CA TYR A 138 49.83 0.01 -39.63
C TYR A 138 50.71 -1.19 -39.95
N GLN A 139 50.95 -2.10 -39.00
CA GLN A 139 51.72 -3.33 -39.25
C GLN A 139 50.98 -4.29 -40.19
N ALA A 140 49.64 -4.33 -40.12
CA ALA A 140 48.79 -5.14 -40.98
C ALA A 140 48.93 -4.78 -42.45
N GLN A 141 49.22 -3.55 -42.78
CA GLN A 141 49.45 -3.10 -44.16
C GLN A 141 50.80 -3.59 -44.74
N LEU A 142 51.70 -4.12 -43.89
CA LEU A 142 53.06 -4.44 -44.32
C LEU A 142 53.34 -5.96 -44.57
N ASN A 143 52.48 -6.87 -44.13
CA ASN A 143 52.76 -8.30 -44.19
C ASN A 143 51.57 -9.14 -44.71
N ILE A 144 51.75 -9.93 -45.78
CA ILE A 144 50.69 -10.73 -46.45
C ILE A 144 51.10 -12.23 -46.57
N GLY A 145 50.41 -13.23 -45.99
CA GLY A 145 50.35 -14.67 -46.31
C GLY A 145 50.50 -15.82 -45.29
N GLN A 146 49.59 -16.80 -45.07
CA GLN A 146 49.57 -18.30 -44.81
C GLN A 146 48.45 -18.86 -43.91
N GLY A 147 47.63 -19.80 -44.41
CA GLY A 147 47.01 -20.94 -43.74
C GLY A 147 45.50 -21.16 -43.62
N SER A 148 44.94 -22.22 -44.23
CA SER A 148 43.50 -22.51 -44.33
C SER A 148 42.83 -23.40 -43.27
N ASP A 149 43.57 -24.09 -42.39
CA ASP A 149 42.99 -25.06 -41.44
C ASP A 149 42.40 -24.45 -40.13
N GLN A 150 42.71 -23.20 -39.87
CA GLN A 150 42.23 -22.52 -38.68
C GLN A 150 40.76 -21.99 -38.78
N VAL A 151 40.23 -21.92 -40.04
CA VAL A 151 38.86 -21.36 -40.27
C VAL A 151 37.77 -22.19 -39.61
N ARG A 152 37.89 -23.51 -39.63
CA ARG A 152 36.87 -24.40 -39.08
C ARG A 152 36.73 -24.27 -37.56
N ASN A 153 37.86 -24.20 -36.87
CA ASN A 153 37.87 -24.07 -35.40
C ASN A 153 37.41 -22.68 -34.95
N ALA A 154 37.81 -21.61 -35.63
CA ALA A 154 37.41 -20.27 -35.35
C ALA A 154 35.89 -20.06 -35.55
N LYS A 155 35.27 -20.71 -36.55
CA LYS A 155 33.81 -20.67 -36.79
C LYS A 155 33.01 -21.31 -35.64
N ALA A 156 33.50 -22.42 -35.10
CA ALA A 156 32.84 -23.07 -33.95
C ALA A 156 32.87 -22.20 -32.69
N THR A 157 34.00 -21.54 -32.40
CA THR A 157 34.17 -20.63 -31.27
C THR A 157 33.25 -19.41 -31.37
N LEU A 158 33.09 -18.82 -32.55
CA LEU A 158 32.16 -17.72 -32.79
C LEU A 158 30.70 -18.11 -32.48
N LEU A 159 30.29 -19.30 -32.95
CA LEU A 159 28.93 -19.79 -32.72
C LEU A 159 28.63 -19.94 -31.22
N GLN A 160 29.60 -20.44 -30.46
CA GLN A 160 29.46 -20.60 -28.99
C GLN A 160 29.32 -19.23 -28.31
N ALA A 161 30.16 -18.24 -28.62
CA ALA A 161 30.08 -16.91 -28.05
C ALA A 161 28.74 -16.21 -28.36
N GLN A 162 28.22 -16.35 -29.60
CA GLN A 162 26.89 -15.82 -29.95
C GLN A 162 25.75 -16.45 -29.16
N GLN A 163 25.82 -17.75 -28.86
CA GLN A 163 24.83 -18.45 -28.04
C GLN A 163 24.84 -17.96 -26.58
N THR A 164 26.01 -17.76 -26.00
CA THR A 164 26.18 -17.22 -24.65
C THR A 164 25.59 -15.81 -24.57
N LEU A 165 25.99 -14.92 -25.47
CA LEU A 165 25.46 -13.55 -25.54
C LEU A 165 23.95 -13.51 -25.65
N LYS A 166 23.36 -14.33 -26.50
CA LYS A 166 21.90 -14.42 -26.68
C LYS A 166 21.19 -14.82 -25.40
N LEU A 167 21.76 -15.77 -24.66
CA LEU A 167 21.22 -16.19 -23.35
C LEU A 167 21.24 -15.03 -22.35
N ASP A 168 22.36 -14.31 -22.26
CA ASP A 168 22.51 -13.24 -21.28
C ASP A 168 21.74 -11.96 -21.63
N GLN A 169 21.50 -11.67 -22.89
CA GLN A 169 20.54 -10.66 -23.32
C GLN A 169 19.10 -10.97 -22.88
N LEU A 170 18.67 -12.24 -22.99
CA LEU A 170 17.36 -12.68 -22.51
C LEU A 170 17.25 -12.56 -20.99
N ASN A 171 18.33 -12.90 -20.27
CA ASN A 171 18.38 -12.73 -18.82
C ASN A 171 18.30 -11.25 -18.44
N LEU A 172 19.04 -10.36 -19.10
CA LEU A 172 18.98 -8.92 -18.85
C LEU A 172 17.55 -8.38 -19.03
N GLN A 173 16.86 -8.78 -20.08
CA GLN A 173 15.47 -8.38 -20.33
C GLN A 173 14.53 -8.84 -19.19
N ARG A 174 14.71 -10.08 -18.68
CA ARG A 174 13.95 -10.59 -17.53
C ARG A 174 14.22 -9.75 -16.27
N TYR A 175 15.48 -9.46 -15.98
CA TYR A 175 15.86 -8.63 -14.83
C TYR A 175 15.31 -7.21 -14.93
N GLN A 176 15.26 -6.62 -16.13
CA GLN A 176 14.64 -5.31 -16.35
C GLN A 176 13.13 -5.33 -16.04
N THR A 177 12.42 -6.36 -16.53
CA THR A 177 10.99 -6.53 -16.22
C THR A 177 10.74 -6.73 -14.72
N LEU A 178 11.62 -7.46 -14.05
CA LEU A 178 11.54 -7.68 -12.61
C LEU A 178 11.86 -6.40 -11.80
N LEU A 179 12.75 -5.56 -12.30
CA LEU A 179 13.04 -4.25 -11.70
C LEU A 179 11.83 -3.32 -11.80
N ASP A 180 11.20 -3.22 -12.98
CA ASP A 180 9.98 -2.43 -13.21
C ASP A 180 8.83 -2.90 -12.29
N SER A 181 8.86 -4.19 -11.93
CA SER A 181 7.90 -4.81 -11.01
C SER A 181 8.35 -4.74 -9.54
N GLY A 182 9.52 -4.18 -9.23
CA GLY A 182 10.04 -4.02 -7.88
C GLY A 182 10.62 -5.28 -7.23
N TYR A 183 10.85 -6.37 -7.99
CA TYR A 183 11.32 -7.64 -7.44
C TYR A 183 12.85 -7.80 -7.39
N VAL A 184 13.60 -6.95 -8.06
CA VAL A 184 15.07 -7.00 -8.06
C VAL A 184 15.65 -5.60 -7.83
N SER A 185 16.90 -5.55 -7.36
CA SER A 185 17.62 -4.29 -7.16
C SER A 185 18.21 -3.77 -8.48
N GLN A 186 18.39 -2.45 -8.56
CA GLN A 186 19.12 -1.82 -9.67
C GLN A 186 20.51 -2.45 -9.84
N GLN A 187 21.19 -2.77 -8.73
CA GLN A 187 22.49 -3.42 -8.74
C GLN A 187 22.50 -4.75 -9.52
N GLN A 188 21.48 -5.58 -9.36
CA GLN A 188 21.39 -6.87 -10.07
C GLN A 188 21.24 -6.67 -11.59
N VAL A 189 20.44 -5.69 -11.99
CA VAL A 189 20.31 -5.33 -13.42
C VAL A 189 21.63 -4.83 -13.99
N ASP A 190 22.35 -3.99 -13.24
CA ASP A 190 23.63 -3.43 -13.68
C ASP A 190 24.72 -4.51 -13.76
N GLN A 191 24.72 -5.48 -12.86
CA GLN A 191 25.59 -6.66 -12.96
C GLN A 191 25.31 -7.47 -14.24
N GLN A 192 24.05 -7.73 -14.53
CA GLN A 192 23.66 -8.46 -15.76
C GLN A 192 23.97 -7.66 -17.01
N ARG A 193 23.84 -6.34 -17.00
CA ARG A 193 24.22 -5.45 -18.10
C ARG A 193 25.71 -5.54 -18.38
N THR A 194 26.53 -5.58 -17.32
CA THR A 194 27.98 -5.78 -17.43
C THR A 194 28.31 -7.14 -18.03
N THR A 195 27.61 -8.21 -17.62
CA THR A 195 27.76 -9.54 -18.20
C THR A 195 27.45 -9.53 -19.69
N VAL A 196 26.32 -8.98 -20.10
CA VAL A 196 25.92 -8.84 -21.52
C VAL A 196 26.97 -8.05 -22.31
N HIS A 197 27.50 -6.98 -21.73
CA HIS A 197 28.55 -6.19 -22.35
C HIS A 197 29.84 -7.01 -22.56
N ASN A 198 30.28 -7.76 -21.53
CA ASN A 198 31.44 -8.66 -21.63
C ASN A 198 31.23 -9.76 -22.69
N ASP A 199 30.04 -10.34 -22.77
CA ASP A 199 29.72 -11.34 -23.77
C ASP A 199 29.67 -10.77 -25.19
N GLN A 200 29.21 -9.50 -25.35
CA GLN A 200 29.32 -8.78 -26.61
C GLN A 200 30.77 -8.66 -27.07
N GLN A 201 31.69 -8.36 -26.14
CA GLN A 201 33.11 -8.31 -26.43
C GLN A 201 33.68 -9.70 -26.79
N GLN A 202 33.19 -10.76 -26.13
CA GLN A 202 33.56 -12.14 -26.44
C GLN A 202 33.13 -12.53 -27.88
N VAL A 203 31.93 -12.12 -28.32
CA VAL A 203 31.46 -12.33 -29.69
C VAL A 203 32.35 -11.58 -30.69
N LEU A 204 32.70 -10.32 -30.42
CA LEU A 204 33.60 -9.53 -31.26
C LEU A 204 35.00 -10.22 -31.39
N SER A 205 35.55 -10.70 -30.28
CA SER A 205 36.82 -11.41 -30.22
C SER A 205 36.77 -12.70 -31.04
N ALA A 206 35.73 -13.52 -30.91
CA ALA A 206 35.53 -14.76 -31.65
C ALA A 206 35.30 -14.48 -33.15
N GLN A 207 34.60 -13.40 -33.49
CA GLN A 207 34.37 -12.95 -34.89
C GLN A 207 35.70 -12.53 -35.55
N ALA A 208 36.55 -11.83 -34.79
CA ALA A 208 37.88 -11.46 -35.18
C ALA A 208 38.75 -12.71 -35.49
N SER A 209 38.67 -13.74 -34.65
CA SER A 209 39.40 -14.99 -34.82
C SER A 209 38.95 -15.76 -36.07
N LEU A 210 37.64 -15.74 -36.36
CA LEU A 210 37.11 -16.34 -37.60
C LEU A 210 37.57 -15.57 -38.84
N GLN A 211 37.50 -14.25 -38.81
CA GLN A 211 37.95 -13.41 -39.91
C GLN A 211 39.44 -13.66 -40.25
N SER A 212 40.30 -13.82 -39.22
CA SER A 212 41.69 -14.16 -39.40
C SER A 212 41.87 -15.53 -40.05
N ALA A 213 41.11 -16.50 -39.56
CA ALA A 213 41.21 -17.87 -40.11
C ALA A 213 40.76 -17.96 -41.55
N VAL A 214 39.69 -17.24 -41.94
CA VAL A 214 39.17 -17.17 -43.33
C VAL A 214 40.21 -16.54 -44.28
N LEU A 215 40.84 -15.48 -43.85
CA LEU A 215 41.80 -14.77 -44.67
C LEU A 215 43.16 -15.52 -44.77
N ASN A 216 43.52 -16.29 -43.72
CA ASN A 216 44.65 -17.20 -43.71
C ASN A 216 44.47 -18.39 -44.67
N SER A 217 43.27 -18.73 -45.07
CA SER A 217 43.01 -19.91 -45.88
C SER A 217 43.09 -19.67 -47.39
N ASN A 218 43.17 -18.45 -47.84
CA ASN A 218 43.26 -18.10 -49.25
C ASN A 218 44.71 -18.11 -49.75
N VAL A 219 45.06 -19.21 -50.43
CA VAL A 219 46.40 -19.69 -50.73
C VAL A 219 47.23 -18.79 -51.66
N ASN A 220 46.72 -17.69 -52.20
CA ASN A 220 47.42 -16.85 -53.14
C ASN A 220 47.53 -15.38 -52.75
N GLY A 221 48.29 -15.11 -51.71
CA GLY A 221 48.63 -13.70 -51.34
C GLY A 221 47.68 -13.04 -50.38
N ASN A 222 46.46 -13.58 -50.16
CA ASN A 222 45.46 -13.02 -49.21
C ASN A 222 45.67 -13.45 -47.76
N TYR A 223 46.59 -14.35 -47.51
CA TYR A 223 46.88 -15.02 -46.26
C TYR A 223 47.39 -14.09 -45.15
N GLN A 224 48.29 -13.18 -45.49
CA GLN A 224 48.79 -12.21 -44.54
C GLN A 224 47.77 -11.13 -44.20
N GLN A 225 46.85 -10.82 -45.11
CA GLN A 225 45.75 -9.92 -44.84
C GLN A 225 44.87 -10.46 -43.71
N GLY A 226 44.68 -11.78 -43.63
CA GLY A 226 43.93 -12.42 -42.62
C GLY A 226 44.58 -12.42 -41.22
N LEU A 227 45.84 -12.78 -41.19
CA LEU A 227 46.61 -12.69 -39.95
C LEU A 227 46.64 -11.28 -39.41
N GLN A 228 46.79 -10.30 -40.30
CA GLN A 228 46.81 -8.91 -39.88
C GLN A 228 45.43 -8.41 -39.49
N ALA A 229 44.36 -8.81 -40.17
CA ALA A 229 42.99 -8.49 -39.77
C ALA A 229 42.65 -9.09 -38.40
N ALA A 230 43.13 -10.30 -38.08
CA ALA A 230 42.95 -10.91 -36.77
C ALA A 230 43.76 -10.21 -35.68
N ASN A 231 44.97 -9.85 -35.94
CA ASN A 231 45.77 -9.08 -35.00
C ASN A 231 45.12 -7.73 -34.68
N VAL A 232 44.59 -7.05 -35.72
CA VAL A 232 43.82 -5.85 -35.57
C VAL A 232 42.54 -6.10 -34.76
N ALA A 233 41.80 -7.15 -35.08
CA ALA A 233 40.56 -7.47 -34.37
C ALA A 233 40.83 -7.95 -32.92
N SER A 234 41.92 -8.66 -32.67
CA SER A 234 42.34 -8.98 -31.28
C SER A 234 42.71 -7.70 -30.51
N ALA A 235 43.49 -6.81 -31.10
CA ALA A 235 43.81 -5.52 -30.49
C ALA A 235 42.56 -4.65 -30.24
N GLN A 236 41.59 -4.70 -31.17
CA GLN A 236 40.28 -4.04 -30.97
C GLN A 236 39.48 -4.65 -29.81
N ALA A 237 39.49 -5.98 -29.68
CA ALA A 237 38.84 -6.68 -28.58
C ALA A 237 39.49 -6.32 -27.22
N ASP A 238 40.83 -6.26 -27.19
CA ASP A 238 41.56 -5.82 -25.99
C ASP A 238 41.25 -4.37 -25.62
N ALA A 239 41.24 -3.45 -26.58
CA ALA A 239 40.86 -2.06 -26.38
C ALA A 239 39.41 -1.93 -25.92
N ALA A 240 38.49 -2.67 -26.55
CA ALA A 240 37.08 -2.69 -26.13
C ALA A 240 36.89 -3.24 -24.72
N SER A 241 37.67 -4.24 -24.32
CA SER A 241 37.67 -4.77 -22.92
C SER A 241 38.13 -3.69 -21.93
N ALA A 242 39.18 -2.91 -22.28
CA ALA A 242 39.66 -1.84 -21.44
C ALA A 242 38.64 -0.66 -21.35
N HIS A 243 37.97 -0.32 -22.43
CA HIS A 243 36.83 0.63 -22.41
C HIS A 243 35.69 0.13 -21.50
N ALA A 244 35.30 -1.14 -21.63
CA ALA A 244 34.27 -1.76 -20.79
C ALA A 244 34.62 -1.67 -19.28
N GLN A 245 35.91 -1.82 -18.95
CA GLN A 245 36.35 -1.67 -17.56
C GLN A 245 36.26 -0.21 -17.07
N ALA A 246 36.57 0.75 -17.91
CA ALA A 246 36.37 2.17 -17.59
C ALA A 246 34.89 2.50 -17.41
N ASP A 247 34.01 2.00 -18.29
CA ASP A 247 32.56 2.17 -18.20
C ASP A 247 31.98 1.52 -16.92
N GLN A 248 32.51 0.37 -16.51
CA GLN A 248 32.11 -0.29 -15.26
C GLN A 248 32.43 0.59 -14.03
N ILE A 249 33.64 1.20 -14.00
CA ILE A 249 34.03 2.09 -12.90
C ILE A 249 33.20 3.36 -12.94
N GLN A 250 32.94 3.91 -14.11
CA GLN A 250 32.04 5.07 -14.25
C GLN A 250 30.65 4.77 -13.69
N ALA A 251 30.07 3.62 -14.01
CA ALA A 251 28.79 3.19 -13.45
C ALA A 251 28.80 3.02 -11.92
N GLN A 252 29.97 2.67 -11.34
CA GLN A 252 30.13 2.69 -9.88
C GLN A 252 30.14 4.12 -9.33
N ILE A 253 30.82 5.04 -9.98
CA ILE A 253 30.81 6.47 -9.61
C ILE A 253 29.39 7.05 -9.66
N ASP A 254 28.62 6.69 -10.68
CA ASP A 254 27.23 7.14 -10.81
C ASP A 254 26.36 6.62 -9.65
N LYS A 255 26.65 5.41 -9.15
CA LYS A 255 25.98 4.83 -7.97
C LYS A 255 26.39 5.46 -6.64
N ALA A 256 27.47 6.25 -6.61
CA ALA A 256 27.86 7.01 -5.42
C ALA A 256 26.90 8.18 -5.17
N LEU A 257 26.12 8.58 -6.16
CA LEU A 257 25.02 9.52 -6.01
C LEU A 257 23.76 8.76 -5.56
N ILE A 258 23.47 8.80 -4.29
CA ILE A 258 22.26 8.15 -3.73
C ILE A 258 21.07 9.06 -3.98
N THR A 259 20.15 8.61 -4.83
CA THR A 259 18.98 9.39 -5.26
C THR A 259 17.68 8.74 -4.79
N SER A 260 16.61 9.54 -4.68
CA SER A 260 15.29 9.04 -4.41
C SER A 260 14.64 8.53 -5.70
N PRO A 261 14.16 7.28 -5.77
CA PRO A 261 13.44 6.77 -6.95
C PRO A 261 12.01 7.33 -7.07
N VAL A 262 11.45 7.85 -5.99
CA VAL A 262 10.09 8.40 -5.92
C VAL A 262 10.08 9.80 -5.30
N GLY A 263 9.05 10.57 -5.63
CA GLY A 263 8.79 11.82 -4.91
C GLY A 263 8.01 11.54 -3.63
N GLY A 264 8.40 12.14 -2.50
CA GLY A 264 7.75 11.88 -1.23
C GLY A 264 8.41 12.60 -0.07
N VAL A 265 8.21 12.09 1.14
CA VAL A 265 8.80 12.60 2.38
C VAL A 265 9.83 11.61 2.91
N VAL A 266 11.00 12.10 3.30
CA VAL A 266 12.03 11.30 3.98
C VAL A 266 11.53 11.00 5.40
N VAL A 267 11.32 9.73 5.70
CA VAL A 267 10.78 9.29 7.01
C VAL A 267 11.90 8.85 7.94
N ASN A 268 12.94 8.24 7.36
CA ASN A 268 14.10 7.76 8.11
C ASN A 268 15.38 8.11 7.38
N ARG A 269 16.39 8.55 8.15
CA ARG A 269 17.75 8.81 7.71
C ARG A 269 18.74 8.14 8.64
N ASN A 270 19.33 7.05 8.19
CA ASN A 270 20.29 6.25 8.96
C ASN A 270 21.72 6.38 8.40
N LEU A 271 22.08 7.57 7.92
CA LEU A 271 23.40 7.85 7.35
C LEU A 271 23.87 9.25 7.74
N ASN A 272 25.12 9.35 8.20
CA ASN A 272 25.76 10.61 8.54
C ASN A 272 27.01 10.83 7.67
N PRO A 273 27.42 12.09 7.44
CA PRO A 273 28.68 12.38 6.79
C PRO A 273 29.84 11.68 7.49
N GLY A 274 30.78 11.11 6.72
CA GLY A 274 31.89 10.30 7.19
C GLY A 274 31.56 8.87 7.55
N GLU A 275 30.30 8.45 7.52
CA GLU A 275 29.86 7.09 7.87
C GLU A 275 29.78 6.23 6.61
N TYR A 276 30.12 4.93 6.79
CA TYR A 276 29.96 3.91 5.73
C TYR A 276 28.50 3.43 5.67
N PRO A 277 27.85 3.43 4.50
CA PRO A 277 26.44 3.04 4.38
C PRO A 277 26.20 1.56 4.73
N GLY A 278 27.12 0.68 4.37
CA GLY A 278 26.93 -0.76 4.53
C GLY A 278 25.74 -1.30 3.75
N SER A 279 25.27 -2.52 4.11
CA SER A 279 24.12 -3.17 3.46
C SER A 279 22.76 -2.78 4.08
N ARG A 280 22.73 -1.82 5.00
CA ARG A 280 21.50 -1.38 5.69
C ARG A 280 20.68 -0.41 4.85
N THR A 281 19.40 -0.28 5.19
CA THR A 281 18.56 0.81 4.69
C THR A 281 19.07 2.14 5.26
N ILE A 282 19.49 3.03 4.37
CA ILE A 282 20.03 4.36 4.70
C ILE A 282 18.98 5.45 4.68
N PHE A 283 18.04 5.39 3.75
CA PHE A 283 16.88 6.27 3.71
C PHE A 283 15.61 5.48 3.51
N THR A 284 14.53 5.98 4.10
CA THR A 284 13.17 5.53 3.78
C THR A 284 12.38 6.74 3.30
N VAL A 285 11.88 6.66 2.07
CA VAL A 285 11.06 7.70 1.45
C VAL A 285 9.65 7.18 1.27
N GLN A 286 8.67 7.90 1.80
CA GLN A 286 7.26 7.60 1.65
C GLN A 286 6.61 8.55 0.66
N GLN A 287 5.99 7.99 -0.37
CA GLN A 287 5.12 8.75 -1.26
C GLN A 287 3.77 8.94 -0.55
N LEU A 288 3.49 10.18 -0.14
CA LEU A 288 2.30 10.55 0.60
C LEU A 288 1.29 11.37 -0.23
N ASN A 289 1.48 11.48 -1.55
CA ASN A 289 0.51 12.07 -2.45
C ASN A 289 0.54 11.33 -3.81
N PRO A 290 -0.53 10.53 -4.12
CA PRO A 290 -1.67 10.25 -3.24
C PRO A 290 -1.30 9.42 -2.00
N VAL A 291 -2.27 9.16 -1.10
CA VAL A 291 -2.16 8.22 0.03
C VAL A 291 -3.26 7.17 -0.05
N TYR A 292 -3.06 6.08 0.65
CA TYR A 292 -4.13 5.12 0.95
C TYR A 292 -4.72 5.38 2.33
N ALA A 293 -6.04 5.20 2.45
CA ALA A 293 -6.69 4.90 3.71
C ALA A 293 -6.98 3.38 3.73
N GLU A 294 -6.33 2.67 4.63
CA GLU A 294 -6.55 1.25 4.88
C GLU A 294 -7.64 1.12 5.94
N LEU A 295 -8.85 0.79 5.50
CA LEU A 295 -10.04 0.68 6.34
C LEU A 295 -10.31 -0.79 6.67
N ASN A 296 -10.59 -1.08 7.95
CA ASN A 296 -10.80 -2.45 8.45
C ASN A 296 -12.29 -2.81 8.42
N ALA A 297 -12.78 -3.31 7.29
CA ALA A 297 -14.17 -3.69 7.07
C ALA A 297 -14.48 -5.07 7.68
N SER A 298 -15.70 -5.21 8.23
CA SER A 298 -16.23 -6.50 8.67
C SER A 298 -16.50 -7.43 7.48
N SER A 299 -16.65 -8.73 7.74
CA SER A 299 -17.02 -9.71 6.71
C SER A 299 -18.37 -9.37 6.05
N GLU A 300 -19.32 -8.77 6.79
CA GLU A 300 -20.61 -8.36 6.27
C GLU A 300 -20.49 -7.16 5.34
N ASP A 301 -19.76 -6.12 5.76
CA ASP A 301 -19.62 -4.89 5.02
C ASP A 301 -18.84 -5.07 3.71
N VAL A 302 -17.84 -5.96 3.73
CA VAL A 302 -16.96 -6.20 2.57
C VAL A 302 -17.73 -6.69 1.34
N PHE A 303 -18.80 -7.48 1.53
CA PHE A 303 -19.65 -7.94 0.41
C PHE A 303 -20.48 -6.82 -0.21
N ARG A 304 -20.73 -5.74 0.54
CA ARG A 304 -21.51 -4.58 0.10
C ARG A 304 -20.65 -3.49 -0.54
N ILE A 305 -19.35 -3.44 -0.20
CA ILE A 305 -18.39 -2.46 -0.70
C ILE A 305 -17.90 -2.88 -2.08
N ARG A 306 -17.88 -1.93 -3.02
CA ARG A 306 -17.42 -2.16 -4.40
C ARG A 306 -16.24 -1.25 -4.74
N ARG A 307 -15.35 -1.76 -5.57
CA ARG A 307 -14.28 -0.95 -6.16
C ARG A 307 -14.88 0.24 -6.90
N GLY A 308 -14.30 1.43 -6.71
CA GLY A 308 -14.77 2.69 -7.30
C GLY A 308 -15.85 3.41 -6.50
N ALA A 309 -16.38 2.81 -5.41
CA ALA A 309 -17.32 3.48 -4.51
C ALA A 309 -16.69 4.76 -3.94
N ALA A 310 -17.52 5.81 -3.79
CA ALA A 310 -17.08 7.03 -3.16
C ALA A 310 -16.86 6.80 -1.66
N VAL A 311 -15.84 7.43 -1.12
CA VAL A 311 -15.52 7.39 0.30
C VAL A 311 -15.12 8.78 0.77
N SER A 312 -15.65 9.19 1.90
CA SER A 312 -15.26 10.40 2.62
C SER A 312 -14.49 9.97 3.87
N VAL A 313 -13.23 10.39 3.97
CA VAL A 313 -12.33 9.99 5.05
C VAL A 313 -12.11 11.17 5.98
N ALA A 314 -12.45 11.01 7.24
CA ALA A 314 -12.21 11.98 8.31
C ALA A 314 -11.06 11.52 9.19
N VAL A 315 -10.18 12.45 9.58
CA VAL A 315 -9.09 12.17 10.53
C VAL A 315 -9.66 12.18 11.94
N ALA A 316 -9.35 11.16 12.73
CA ALA A 316 -9.79 11.05 14.12
C ALA A 316 -9.30 12.25 14.95
N GLY A 317 -10.22 12.91 15.66
CA GLY A 317 -9.90 14.06 16.51
C GLY A 317 -9.83 15.42 15.79
N VAL A 318 -10.04 15.46 14.46
CA VAL A 318 -10.06 16.71 13.67
C VAL A 318 -11.43 16.89 13.05
N ASN A 319 -12.26 17.73 13.63
CA ASN A 319 -13.69 17.88 13.23
C ASN A 319 -13.93 18.64 11.91
N THR A 320 -12.90 19.08 11.18
CA THR A 320 -13.09 20.09 10.11
C THR A 320 -12.63 19.67 8.73
N SER A 321 -12.02 18.52 8.56
CA SER A 321 -11.48 18.14 7.24
C SER A 321 -11.87 16.71 6.88
N SER A 322 -12.76 16.56 5.91
CA SER A 322 -12.97 15.30 5.20
C SER A 322 -12.19 15.30 3.90
N TYR A 323 -11.61 14.16 3.58
CA TYR A 323 -10.86 13.92 2.34
C TYR A 323 -11.69 12.98 1.47
N GLU A 324 -12.07 13.47 0.31
CA GLU A 324 -12.82 12.68 -0.65
C GLU A 324 -11.90 11.75 -1.45
N GLY A 325 -12.35 10.52 -1.65
CA GLY A 325 -11.62 9.52 -2.41
C GLY A 325 -12.49 8.44 -3.01
N ARG A 326 -11.86 7.40 -3.49
CA ARG A 326 -12.53 6.23 -4.07
C ARG A 326 -11.88 4.95 -3.57
N ILE A 327 -12.69 3.92 -3.40
CA ILE A 327 -12.20 2.58 -3.09
C ILE A 327 -11.37 2.07 -4.27
N ASN A 328 -10.10 1.84 -4.03
CA ASN A 328 -9.14 1.30 -5.00
C ASN A 328 -9.21 -0.23 -5.06
N ALA A 329 -9.19 -0.86 -3.89
CA ALA A 329 -9.21 -2.31 -3.78
C ALA A 329 -9.91 -2.77 -2.50
N VAL A 330 -10.46 -3.95 -2.55
CA VAL A 330 -10.89 -4.73 -1.39
C VAL A 330 -9.96 -5.94 -1.35
N LEU A 331 -9.08 -6.00 -0.34
CA LEU A 331 -8.09 -7.05 -0.25
C LEU A 331 -8.76 -8.35 0.23
N GLY A 332 -8.57 -9.41 -0.52
CA GLY A 332 -9.16 -10.73 -0.23
C GLY A 332 -8.45 -11.51 0.88
N GLN A 333 -7.47 -10.92 1.53
CA GLN A 333 -6.70 -11.56 2.59
C GLN A 333 -6.95 -10.89 3.93
N VAL A 334 -7.31 -11.68 4.92
CA VAL A 334 -7.44 -11.23 6.31
C VAL A 334 -6.06 -11.24 6.96
N GLN A 335 -5.72 -10.20 7.70
CA GLN A 335 -4.48 -10.17 8.47
C GLN A 335 -4.50 -11.27 9.55
N PRO A 336 -3.36 -11.94 9.82
CA PRO A 336 -3.26 -12.95 10.86
C PRO A 336 -3.74 -12.40 12.21
N GLY A 337 -4.72 -13.08 12.85
CA GLY A 337 -5.31 -12.66 14.12
C GLY A 337 -6.46 -11.64 14.02
N SER A 338 -6.90 -11.28 12.81
CA SER A 338 -8.07 -10.42 12.59
C SER A 338 -9.15 -11.18 11.84
N THR A 339 -10.41 -10.79 12.00
CA THR A 339 -11.55 -11.23 11.18
C THR A 339 -11.97 -10.17 10.16
N ASN A 340 -11.25 -9.04 10.09
CA ASN A 340 -11.57 -7.91 9.26
C ASN A 340 -10.78 -7.92 7.95
N PHE A 341 -11.41 -7.47 6.89
CA PHE A 341 -10.81 -7.30 5.58
C PHE A 341 -10.30 -5.87 5.42
N THR A 342 -9.17 -5.71 4.76
CA THR A 342 -8.65 -4.38 4.45
C THR A 342 -9.27 -3.85 3.16
N VAL A 343 -9.88 -2.68 3.25
CA VAL A 343 -10.40 -1.90 2.12
C VAL A 343 -9.49 -0.70 1.91
N GLU A 344 -8.86 -0.63 0.75
CA GLU A 344 -7.97 0.47 0.38
C GLU A 344 -8.75 1.56 -0.36
N ALA A 345 -8.72 2.76 0.17
CA ALA A 345 -9.22 3.95 -0.49
C ALA A 345 -8.07 4.87 -0.89
N ILE A 346 -8.05 5.33 -2.14
CA ILE A 346 -7.05 6.29 -2.61
C ILE A 346 -7.55 7.71 -2.40
N LEU A 347 -6.71 8.55 -1.80
CA LEU A 347 -7.00 9.93 -1.43
C LEU A 347 -5.93 10.86 -1.98
N ALA A 348 -6.34 12.01 -2.49
CA ALA A 348 -5.41 13.09 -2.79
C ALA A 348 -4.96 13.76 -1.48
N ASN A 349 -3.65 14.01 -1.35
CA ASN A 349 -3.07 14.62 -0.16
C ASN A 349 -2.18 15.82 -0.55
N PRO A 350 -2.73 16.89 -1.15
CA PRO A 350 -1.97 18.07 -1.48
C PRO A 350 -1.42 18.72 -0.19
N GLY A 351 -0.12 19.05 -0.21
CA GLY A 351 0.56 19.63 0.95
C GLY A 351 0.89 18.62 2.06
N TYR A 352 0.78 17.31 1.82
CA TYR A 352 1.22 16.25 2.73
C TYR A 352 0.64 16.34 4.15
N ARG A 353 -0.64 16.75 4.25
CA ARG A 353 -1.33 16.91 5.55
C ARG A 353 -1.62 15.59 6.22
N LEU A 354 -2.02 14.59 5.44
CA LEU A 354 -2.17 13.21 5.92
C LEU A 354 -0.78 12.59 6.05
N LYS A 355 -0.50 12.07 7.23
CA LYS A 355 0.75 11.37 7.53
C LYS A 355 0.45 9.88 7.69
N SER A 356 1.41 9.04 7.33
CA SER A 356 1.33 7.60 7.56
C SER A 356 1.10 7.29 9.05
N GLY A 357 0.22 6.33 9.34
CA GLY A 357 -0.15 5.94 10.70
C GLY A 357 -1.25 6.77 11.36
N MET A 358 -1.74 7.85 10.73
CA MET A 358 -2.88 8.61 11.28
C MET A 358 -4.13 7.73 11.28
N ALA A 359 -4.84 7.72 12.42
CA ALA A 359 -6.14 7.06 12.54
C ALA A 359 -7.21 7.86 11.80
N VAL A 360 -8.01 7.15 11.02
CA VAL A 360 -9.08 7.73 10.18
C VAL A 360 -10.36 6.93 10.28
N THR A 361 -11.47 7.59 9.97
CA THR A 361 -12.77 6.94 9.77
C THR A 361 -13.23 7.22 8.35
N GLY A 362 -13.42 6.17 7.56
CA GLY A 362 -13.97 6.24 6.23
C GLY A 362 -15.49 6.03 6.25
N THR A 363 -16.23 6.96 5.65
CA THR A 363 -17.66 6.80 5.34
C THR A 363 -17.78 6.43 3.88
N ILE A 364 -18.23 5.21 3.61
CA ILE A 364 -18.30 4.63 2.27
C ILE A 364 -19.74 4.64 1.80
N ASP A 365 -20.01 5.17 0.62
CA ASP A 365 -21.31 5.10 -0.03
C ASP A 365 -21.56 3.69 -0.59
N LEU A 366 -22.66 3.09 -0.14
CA LEU A 366 -23.09 1.78 -0.64
C LEU A 366 -24.06 1.94 -1.83
N PRO A 367 -24.31 0.87 -2.60
CA PRO A 367 -25.28 0.89 -3.67
C PRO A 367 -26.67 1.33 -3.20
N VAL A 368 -27.32 2.10 -4.02
CA VAL A 368 -28.68 2.63 -3.76
C VAL A 368 -29.67 1.50 -3.58
N VAL A 369 -30.50 1.60 -2.55
CA VAL A 369 -31.57 0.65 -2.25
C VAL A 369 -32.92 1.35 -2.39
N THR A 370 -33.82 0.78 -3.19
CA THR A 370 -35.18 1.27 -3.38
C THR A 370 -36.16 0.27 -2.74
N GLY A 371 -37.15 0.80 -2.02
CA GLY A 371 -38.19 -0.03 -1.38
C GLY A 371 -39.12 0.80 -0.52
N ILE A 372 -39.78 0.17 0.44
CA ILE A 372 -40.67 0.84 1.37
C ILE A 372 -39.86 1.46 2.51
N GLY A 373 -39.92 2.79 2.64
CA GLY A 373 -39.22 3.52 3.68
C GLY A 373 -40.01 3.64 4.96
N VAL A 374 -39.31 3.48 6.09
CA VAL A 374 -39.79 3.77 7.43
C VAL A 374 -38.76 4.66 8.15
N PRO A 375 -39.17 5.52 9.09
CA PRO A 375 -38.20 6.26 9.90
C PRO A 375 -37.28 5.32 10.67
N ALA A 376 -35.99 5.61 10.73
CA ALA A 376 -35.01 4.80 11.47
C ALA A 376 -35.34 4.69 12.97
N THR A 377 -36.12 5.63 13.50
CA THR A 377 -36.59 5.63 14.90
C THR A 377 -37.78 4.69 15.16
N ALA A 378 -38.31 4.01 14.13
CA ALA A 378 -39.49 3.17 14.24
C ALA A 378 -39.22 1.74 14.69
N PHE A 379 -37.95 1.31 14.73
CA PHE A 379 -37.57 -0.03 15.18
C PHE A 379 -37.82 -0.24 16.67
N LEU A 380 -38.19 -1.46 17.03
CA LEU A 380 -38.49 -1.83 18.41
C LEU A 380 -37.24 -2.22 19.19
N ASP A 381 -36.23 -2.69 18.52
CA ASP A 381 -35.00 -3.20 19.08
C ASP A 381 -33.79 -2.91 18.16
N ASP A 382 -32.61 -3.19 18.67
CA ASP A 382 -31.34 -3.01 17.97
C ASP A 382 -31.10 -4.05 16.86
N SER A 383 -31.94 -5.11 16.76
CA SER A 383 -31.85 -6.11 15.70
C SER A 383 -32.50 -5.63 14.40
N HIS A 384 -33.27 -4.57 14.46
CA HIS A 384 -33.99 -3.95 13.32
C HIS A 384 -34.89 -4.95 12.57
N ASP A 385 -35.43 -5.97 13.28
CA ASP A 385 -36.25 -7.03 12.67
C ASP A 385 -37.75 -6.84 12.91
N SER A 386 -38.14 -5.86 13.72
CA SER A 386 -39.51 -5.60 14.10
C SER A 386 -39.85 -4.12 14.23
N ILE A 387 -41.06 -3.75 13.77
CA ILE A 387 -41.62 -2.41 13.94
C ILE A 387 -43.06 -2.49 14.41
N MET A 388 -43.56 -1.40 14.98
CA MET A 388 -44.96 -1.32 15.38
C MET A 388 -45.80 -0.60 14.30
N VAL A 389 -46.80 -1.27 13.78
CA VAL A 389 -47.72 -0.76 12.76
C VAL A 389 -49.11 -0.56 13.36
N VAL A 390 -49.89 0.36 12.76
CA VAL A 390 -51.28 0.62 13.15
C VAL A 390 -52.18 -0.08 12.13
N ASN A 391 -53.00 -1.01 12.62
CA ASN A 391 -54.00 -1.72 11.82
C ASN A 391 -55.15 -0.77 11.37
N ALA A 392 -56.01 -1.24 10.48
CA ALA A 392 -57.18 -0.50 10.01
C ALA A 392 -58.20 -0.16 11.13
N ASP A 393 -58.25 -0.97 12.18
CA ASP A 393 -59.09 -0.78 13.37
C ASP A 393 -58.47 0.19 14.40
N GLY A 394 -57.30 0.77 14.10
CA GLY A 394 -56.61 1.70 15.00
C GLY A 394 -55.79 1.03 16.10
N THR A 395 -55.59 -0.30 16.10
CA THR A 395 -54.81 -1.00 17.09
C THR A 395 -53.36 -1.16 16.67
N ALA A 396 -52.44 -1.11 17.66
CA ALA A 396 -51.00 -1.37 17.43
C ALA A 396 -50.75 -2.88 17.26
N LYS A 397 -49.91 -3.21 16.27
CA LYS A 397 -49.47 -4.57 15.98
C LYS A 397 -47.98 -4.57 15.69
N VAL A 398 -47.28 -5.57 16.21
CA VAL A 398 -45.88 -5.81 15.83
C VAL A 398 -45.84 -6.49 14.45
N ALA A 399 -45.12 -5.90 13.51
CA ALA A 399 -44.83 -6.45 12.20
C ALA A 399 -43.36 -6.86 12.13
N LYS A 400 -43.10 -8.10 11.72
CA LYS A 400 -41.75 -8.55 11.37
C LYS A 400 -41.37 -7.99 10.02
N ILE A 401 -40.18 -7.45 9.95
CA ILE A 401 -39.62 -6.83 8.75
C ILE A 401 -38.19 -7.28 8.56
N GLN A 402 -37.63 -6.95 7.39
CA GLN A 402 -36.22 -7.11 7.14
C GLN A 402 -35.68 -5.81 6.58
N GLU A 403 -34.70 -5.22 7.25
CA GLU A 403 -34.02 -4.02 6.77
C GLU A 403 -33.13 -4.38 5.56
N ARG A 404 -33.19 -3.54 4.52
CA ARG A 404 -32.37 -3.64 3.30
C ARG A 404 -31.28 -2.63 3.24
N GLY A 405 -31.43 -1.51 3.96
CA GLY A 405 -30.46 -0.44 4.05
C GLY A 405 -31.04 0.82 4.65
N SER A 406 -30.19 1.66 5.22
CA SER A 406 -30.56 2.89 5.92
C SER A 406 -29.58 4.02 5.60
N ASP A 407 -30.05 5.26 5.59
CA ASP A 407 -29.21 6.49 5.58
C ASP A 407 -29.09 7.13 6.98
N GLY A 408 -29.52 6.41 8.01
CA GLY A 408 -29.56 6.90 9.40
C GLY A 408 -30.82 7.72 9.75
N LYS A 409 -31.61 8.14 8.76
CA LYS A 409 -32.90 8.82 8.94
C LYS A 409 -34.08 7.96 8.51
N THR A 410 -33.91 7.28 7.38
CA THR A 410 -34.92 6.43 6.76
C THR A 410 -34.32 5.08 6.46
N SER A 411 -34.99 4.00 6.86
CA SER A 411 -34.63 2.63 6.54
C SER A 411 -35.57 2.04 5.52
N VAL A 412 -35.03 1.42 4.49
CA VAL A 412 -35.78 0.65 3.50
C VAL A 412 -36.00 -0.75 4.05
N VAL A 413 -37.25 -1.13 4.14
CA VAL A 413 -37.65 -2.44 4.71
C VAL A 413 -38.50 -3.26 3.75
N THR A 414 -38.52 -4.56 3.98
CA THR A 414 -39.49 -5.53 3.38
C THR A 414 -40.35 -6.13 4.48
N GLY A 415 -41.53 -6.64 4.12
CA GLY A 415 -42.47 -7.24 5.08
C GLY A 415 -43.71 -6.38 5.38
N ILE A 416 -43.75 -5.14 4.90
CA ILE A 416 -44.93 -4.26 5.01
C ILE A 416 -45.35 -3.73 3.65
N ALA A 417 -46.63 -3.37 3.52
CA ALA A 417 -47.19 -2.77 2.30
C ALA A 417 -47.03 -1.24 2.30
N GLN A 418 -47.02 -0.66 1.10
CA GLN A 418 -47.13 0.78 0.92
C GLN A 418 -48.39 1.35 1.60
N GLY A 419 -48.24 2.49 2.27
CA GLY A 419 -49.37 3.14 2.96
C GLY A 419 -49.61 2.63 4.37
N THR A 420 -48.92 1.57 4.83
CA THR A 420 -48.99 1.11 6.22
C THR A 420 -48.57 2.21 7.17
N LYS A 421 -49.38 2.51 8.16
CA LYS A 421 -49.06 3.49 9.21
C LYS A 421 -48.10 2.86 10.20
N VAL A 422 -46.90 3.41 10.32
CA VAL A 422 -45.82 2.96 11.23
C VAL A 422 -45.71 3.96 12.37
N ILE A 423 -45.56 3.51 13.59
CA ILE A 423 -45.30 4.36 14.73
C ILE A 423 -43.84 4.79 14.65
N SER A 424 -43.62 6.09 14.50
CA SER A 424 -42.29 6.63 14.22
C SER A 424 -41.46 6.96 15.48
N ASN A 425 -42.10 7.06 16.63
CA ASN A 425 -41.43 7.30 17.92
C ASN A 425 -42.37 6.96 19.08
N GLY A 426 -41.82 6.60 20.23
CA GLY A 426 -42.59 6.28 21.43
C GLY A 426 -43.13 4.84 21.48
N GLN A 427 -42.71 3.97 20.58
CA GLN A 427 -43.17 2.56 20.43
C GLN A 427 -42.88 1.69 21.65
N LEU A 428 -41.81 1.98 22.44
CA LEU A 428 -41.41 1.23 23.63
C LEU A 428 -42.43 1.32 24.80
N GLY A 429 -43.36 2.27 24.76
CA GLY A 429 -44.42 2.43 25.75
C GLY A 429 -45.77 1.83 25.31
N ILE A 430 -45.85 1.16 24.14
CA ILE A 430 -47.08 0.67 23.55
C ILE A 430 -47.09 -0.84 23.55
N THR A 431 -48.20 -1.43 23.98
CA THR A 431 -48.39 -2.87 23.90
C THR A 431 -49.22 -3.25 22.67
N ALA A 432 -48.92 -4.44 22.09
CA ALA A 432 -49.70 -4.96 20.97
C ALA A 432 -51.22 -5.06 21.37
N GLY A 433 -52.11 -4.59 20.49
CA GLY A 433 -53.54 -4.50 20.73
C GLY A 433 -54.02 -3.18 21.35
N GLN A 434 -53.14 -2.26 21.74
CA GLN A 434 -53.48 -0.95 22.29
C GLN A 434 -54.06 -0.03 21.21
N GLN A 435 -55.10 0.72 21.53
CA GLN A 435 -55.70 1.69 20.63
C GLN A 435 -54.78 2.94 20.50
N ILE A 436 -54.50 3.35 19.27
CA ILE A 436 -53.66 4.48 18.92
C ILE A 436 -54.53 5.64 18.46
N GLY A 437 -54.48 6.77 19.21
CA GLY A 437 -55.13 8.03 18.82
C GLY A 437 -54.19 8.82 17.89
N GLY A 438 -54.46 8.82 16.57
CA GLY A 438 -53.53 9.38 15.59
C GLY A 438 -53.51 10.92 15.58
N LYS A 439 -52.31 11.53 15.77
CA LYS A 439 -51.91 12.76 15.11
C LYS A 439 -51.04 12.38 13.91
N SER A 440 -51.60 12.48 12.69
CA SER A 440 -50.84 12.31 11.44
C SER A 440 -49.89 13.51 11.27
N SER A 441 -48.60 13.32 11.38
CA SER A 441 -47.61 14.27 10.84
C SER A 441 -47.45 14.01 9.35
N ALA A 442 -47.86 14.98 8.53
CA ALA A 442 -47.61 14.94 7.08
C ALA A 442 -46.09 14.94 6.81
N PRO A 443 -45.63 14.27 5.76
CA PRO A 443 -44.20 14.29 5.40
C PRO A 443 -43.82 15.72 4.99
N GLN A 444 -42.76 16.26 5.67
CA GLN A 444 -42.12 17.48 5.19
C GLN A 444 -41.38 17.14 3.90
N SER A 445 -41.87 17.74 2.80
CA SER A 445 -41.20 17.77 1.51
C SER A 445 -39.83 18.49 1.69
N PRO A 446 -38.71 17.98 1.17
CA PRO A 446 -37.47 18.75 1.17
C PRO A 446 -37.68 20.02 0.33
N ALA A 447 -37.36 21.16 0.89
CA ALA A 447 -37.26 22.43 0.19
C ALA A 447 -36.10 22.40 -0.82
N PRO A 448 -36.19 23.18 -1.92
CA PRO A 448 -35.34 23.15 -3.08
C PRO A 448 -33.88 23.52 -2.79
#